data_1f554c7527f038583d8a6f340e15ec0a
#
_entry.id   1f554c7527f038583d8a6f340e15ec0a
#
_cell.length_a   1.000
_cell.length_b   1.000
_cell.length_c   1.000
_cell.angle_alpha   90.00
_cell.angle_beta   90.00
_cell.angle_gamma   90.00
#
_symmetry.space_group_name_H-M   'P 1'
#
loop_
_entity.id
_entity.type
_entity.pdbx_description
1 polymer ?
#
loop_
_entity_poly.entity_id
_entity_poly.type
_entity_poly.pdbx_seq_one_letter_code
_entity_poly.pdbx_strand_id
1 'polypeptide(L)' 'RKRHLPSIDLHCVTMCGHNTTEQEFLTIKSTKFESVTCKRCLRLYDIYVGKNKS' A
#
# COMPACT_ATOMS: atom_id res chain seq x y z
N ARG A 1 5.37 -14.44 -1.60
CA ARG A 1 4.36 -13.64 -0.90
C ARG A 1 4.10 -12.34 -1.63
N LYS A 2 2.86 -11.90 -1.59
CA LYS A 2 2.50 -10.62 -2.17
C LYS A 2 2.94 -9.49 -1.25
N ARG A 3 3.51 -8.47 -1.85
CA ARG A 3 3.91 -7.27 -1.12
C ARG A 3 2.92 -6.16 -1.43
N HIS A 4 2.37 -5.58 -0.37
CA HIS A 4 1.34 -4.56 -0.48
C HIS A 4 1.89 -3.18 -0.16
N LEU A 5 1.13 -2.16 -0.55
CA LEU A 5 1.41 -0.79 -0.14
C LEU A 5 0.62 -0.49 1.14
N PRO A 6 1.15 0.39 2.00
CA PRO A 6 0.40 0.79 3.21
C PRO A 6 -0.72 1.74 2.82
N SER A 7 -1.78 1.72 3.63
CA SER A 7 -2.86 2.69 3.46
C SER A 7 -2.35 4.10 3.74
N ILE A 8 -2.94 5.08 3.08
CA ILE A 8 -2.58 6.48 3.27
C ILE A 8 -3.27 7.04 4.50
N ASP A 9 -4.51 6.63 4.74
CA ASP A 9 -5.33 7.21 5.79
C ASP A 9 -5.41 6.36 7.05
N LEU A 10 -5.28 5.05 6.92
CA LEU A 10 -5.52 4.14 8.02
C LEU A 10 -4.23 3.48 8.50
N HIS A 11 -4.13 3.28 9.81
CA HIS A 11 -2.99 2.60 10.41
C HIS A 11 -3.22 1.09 10.40
N CYS A 12 -2.17 0.33 10.14
CA CYS A 12 -2.22 -1.14 10.10
C CYS A 12 -3.21 -1.68 9.08
N VAL A 13 -3.35 -0.98 7.97
CA VAL A 13 -4.21 -1.41 6.87
C VAL A 13 -3.44 -1.21 5.56
N THR A 14 -3.53 -2.17 4.66
CA THR A 14 -2.92 -2.03 3.33
C THR A 14 -3.78 -1.14 2.45
N MET A 15 -3.20 -0.66 1.37
CA MET A 15 -3.93 0.19 0.43
C MET A 15 -5.13 -0.53 -0.19
N CYS A 16 -5.04 -1.86 -0.32
CA CYS A 16 -6.15 -2.65 -0.86
C CYS A 16 -7.17 -3.06 0.21
N GLY A 17 -7.00 -2.63 1.46
CA GLY A 17 -7.99 -2.80 2.50
C GLY A 17 -7.79 -3.97 3.43
N HIS A 18 -6.64 -4.62 3.40
CA HIS A 18 -6.37 -5.73 4.31
C HIS A 18 -5.80 -5.22 5.62
N ASN A 19 -6.27 -5.79 6.73
CA ASN A 19 -5.71 -5.48 8.03
C ASN A 19 -4.36 -6.18 8.21
N THR A 20 -3.44 -5.49 8.86
CA THR A 20 -2.12 -6.02 9.14
C THR A 20 -1.80 -5.89 10.60
N THR A 21 -0.78 -6.63 11.07
CA THR A 21 -0.23 -6.37 12.39
C THR A 21 0.62 -5.11 12.31
N GLU A 22 0.93 -4.53 13.47
CA GLU A 22 1.76 -3.33 13.50
C GLU A 22 3.14 -3.61 12.89
N GLN A 23 3.71 -4.75 13.21
CA GLN A 23 5.01 -5.13 12.68
C GLN A 23 4.98 -5.31 11.17
N GLU A 24 3.94 -5.93 10.66
CA GLU A 24 3.75 -6.08 9.22
C GLU A 24 3.59 -4.74 8.54
N PHE A 25 2.85 -3.84 9.18
CA PHE A 25 2.62 -2.51 8.62
C PHE A 25 3.93 -1.73 8.52
N LEU A 26 4.78 -1.81 9.52
CA LEU A 26 6.10 -1.17 9.50
C LEU A 26 6.96 -1.75 8.39
N THR A 27 6.90 -3.06 8.18
CA THR A 27 7.61 -3.72 7.10
C THR A 27 7.12 -3.22 5.74
N ILE A 28 5.80 -3.10 5.60
CA ILE A 28 5.20 -2.60 4.36
C ILE A 28 5.65 -1.16 4.09
N LYS A 29 5.68 -0.33 5.11
CA LYS A 29 6.09 1.07 4.97
C LYS A 29 7.55 1.20 4.53
N SER A 30 8.39 0.25 4.91
CA SER A 30 9.81 0.28 4.52
C SER A 30 10.05 -0.42 3.19
N THR A 31 9.06 -1.09 2.63
CA THR A 31 9.17 -1.79 1.34
C THR A 31 9.22 -0.76 0.22
N LYS A 32 10.15 -0.96 -0.71
CA LYS A 32 10.24 -0.09 -1.87
C LYS A 32 9.04 -0.29 -2.80
N PHE A 33 8.59 0.80 -3.40
CA PHE A 33 7.47 0.75 -4.34
C PHE A 33 7.71 -0.29 -5.44
N GLU A 34 8.94 -0.37 -5.93
CA GLU A 34 9.32 -1.31 -7.00
C GLU A 34 9.16 -2.77 -6.58
N SER A 35 9.20 -3.04 -5.29
CA SER A 35 9.08 -4.39 -4.76
C SER A 35 7.63 -4.81 -4.54
N VAL A 36 6.68 -3.90 -4.72
CA VAL A 36 5.26 -4.19 -4.51
C VAL A 36 4.76 -5.07 -5.64
N THR A 37 4.14 -6.20 -5.29
CA THR A 37 3.61 -7.15 -6.25
C THR A 37 2.09 -7.21 -6.29
N CYS A 38 1.40 -6.61 -5.32
CA CYS A 38 -0.05 -6.60 -5.29
C CYS A 38 -0.60 -5.64 -6.34
N LYS A 39 -1.18 -6.19 -7.39
CA LYS A 39 -1.71 -5.37 -8.49
C LYS A 39 -2.80 -4.43 -8.04
N ARG A 40 -3.62 -4.86 -7.07
CA ARG A 40 -4.69 -4.01 -6.55
C ARG A 40 -4.13 -2.79 -5.85
N CYS A 41 -3.09 -2.97 -5.04
CA CYS A 41 -2.43 -1.84 -4.38
C CYS A 41 -1.83 -0.89 -5.40
N LEU A 42 -1.17 -1.42 -6.42
CA LEU A 42 -0.56 -0.61 -7.46
C LEU A 42 -1.62 0.20 -8.21
N ARG A 43 -2.74 -0.42 -8.52
CA ARG A 43 -3.83 0.26 -9.21
C ARG A 43 -4.42 1.38 -8.37
N LEU A 44 -4.67 1.11 -7.10
CA LEU A 44 -5.22 2.11 -6.20
C LEU A 44 -4.26 3.27 -6.00
N TYR A 45 -2.97 2.96 -5.91
CA TYR A 45 -1.96 4.00 -5.79
C TYR A 45 -1.93 4.88 -7.04
N ASP A 46 -2.03 4.27 -8.21
CA ASP A 46 -2.03 5.01 -9.47
C ASP A 46 -3.23 5.95 -9.55
N ILE A 47 -4.40 5.48 -9.14
CA ILE A 47 -5.60 6.30 -9.09
C ILE A 47 -5.43 7.45 -8.13
N TYR A 48 -4.86 7.18 -6.95
CA TYR A 48 -4.64 8.22 -5.94
C TYR A 48 -3.70 9.30 -6.46
N VAL A 49 -2.59 8.90 -7.06
CA VAL A 49 -1.61 9.85 -7.60
C VAL A 49 -2.23 10.65 -8.74
N GLY A 50 -2.99 9.98 -9.60
CA GLY A 50 -3.66 10.65 -10.71
C GLY A 50 -4.65 11.70 -10.23
N LYS A 51 -5.38 11.38 -9.16
CA LYS A 51 -6.35 12.30 -8.58
C LYS A 51 -5.70 13.54 -7.99
N ASN A 52 -4.55 13.36 -7.36
CA ASN A 52 -3.86 14.44 -6.69
C ASN A 52 -3.01 15.30 -7.62
N LYS A 53 -2.86 14.86 -8.84
CA LYS A 53 -1.97 15.51 -9.80
C LYS A 53 -2.68 16.56 -10.65
N SER A 54 -3.96 16.61 -10.59
CA SER A 54 -4.73 17.56 -11.42
C SER A 54 -4.54 18.99 -11.02
#